data_c524676ce94a5821dafaf3ef913ee131
#
_entry.id   c524676ce94a5821dafaf3ef913ee131
#
_cell.length_a   1.000
_cell.length_b   1.000
_cell.length_c   1.000
_cell.angle_alpha   90.00
_cell.angle_beta   90.00
_cell.angle_gamma   90.00
#
_symmetry.space_group_name_H-M   'P 1'
#
loop_
_entity.id
_entity.type
_entity.pdbx_description
1 polymer ?
#
loop_
_entity_poly.entity_id
_entity_poly.type
_entity_poly.pdbx_seq_one_letter_code
_entity_poly.pdbx_strand_id
1 'polypeptide(L)'
;MEDKSGRESKKRLWDTGRYLVGCLLLLCMAGKSYAQGDDFGVWTSAEVKKKIFSGFDASLEGEFRTRDGLQTVERWSGSAGVSYKMFRWLKASAGYTFIHYYHPMEVTKKGNYIPEYWQPKHRVNLSLTGKVDWRRFTFSLRERWQYT
;
A
#
# COMPACT_ATOMS: atom_id res chain seq x y z
N MET A 1 24.54 -10.09 -48.33
CA MET A 1 23.42 -9.14 -48.38
C MET A 1 22.17 -9.85 -47.82
N GLU A 2 22.32 -10.43 -46.64
CA GLU A 2 21.28 -11.22 -45.93
C GLU A 2 21.30 -10.84 -44.47
N ASP A 3 20.15 -10.73 -43.86
CA ASP A 3 19.87 -10.54 -42.43
C ASP A 3 19.27 -9.20 -41.96
N LYS A 4 18.74 -8.35 -42.84
CA LYS A 4 17.88 -7.25 -42.37
C LYS A 4 16.41 -7.66 -42.16
N SER A 5 15.91 -8.64 -42.97
CA SER A 5 14.51 -9.09 -42.93
C SER A 5 14.14 -9.84 -41.64
N GLY A 6 15.05 -10.65 -41.12
CA GLY A 6 14.80 -11.42 -39.88
C GLY A 6 14.78 -10.58 -38.59
N ARG A 7 15.50 -9.49 -38.56
CA ARG A 7 15.55 -8.58 -37.41
C ARG A 7 14.31 -7.69 -37.29
N GLU A 8 13.76 -7.26 -38.41
CA GLU A 8 12.52 -6.48 -38.41
C GLU A 8 11.29 -7.31 -38.07
N SER A 9 11.24 -8.59 -38.52
CA SER A 9 10.18 -9.52 -38.17
C SER A 9 10.16 -9.81 -36.67
N LYS A 10 11.30 -10.03 -36.03
CA LYS A 10 11.40 -10.26 -34.59
C LYS A 10 11.00 -9.00 -33.76
N LYS A 11 11.36 -7.80 -34.21
CA LYS A 11 10.95 -6.58 -33.52
C LYS A 11 9.43 -6.38 -33.58
N ARG A 12 8.78 -6.61 -34.73
CA ARG A 12 7.32 -6.52 -34.86
C ARG A 12 6.60 -7.54 -33.98
N LEU A 13 7.09 -8.75 -33.86
CA LEU A 13 6.52 -9.77 -32.96
C LEU A 13 6.64 -9.36 -31.47
N TRP A 14 7.76 -8.74 -31.08
CA TRP A 14 7.97 -8.26 -29.73
C TRP A 14 7.04 -7.07 -29.37
N ASP A 15 6.87 -6.14 -30.29
CA ASP A 15 5.99 -5.00 -30.11
C ASP A 15 4.51 -5.43 -30.07
N THR A 16 4.08 -6.34 -30.93
CA THR A 16 2.73 -6.91 -30.93
C THR A 16 2.43 -7.66 -29.64
N GLY A 17 3.42 -8.41 -29.10
CA GLY A 17 3.28 -9.09 -27.80
C GLY A 17 3.08 -8.13 -26.64
N ARG A 18 3.75 -6.99 -26.63
CA ARG A 18 3.61 -5.97 -25.59
C ARG A 18 2.25 -5.31 -25.61
N TYR A 19 1.69 -5.03 -26.80
CA TYR A 19 0.34 -4.48 -26.92
C TYR A 19 -0.74 -5.50 -26.55
N LEU A 20 -0.55 -6.78 -26.88
CA LEU A 20 -1.46 -7.87 -26.47
C LEU A 20 -1.51 -8.03 -24.95
N VAL A 21 -0.36 -8.00 -24.28
CA VAL A 21 -0.28 -8.07 -22.81
C VAL A 21 -0.92 -6.83 -22.19
N GLY A 22 -0.69 -5.64 -22.73
CA GLY A 22 -1.34 -4.40 -22.30
C GLY A 22 -2.86 -4.43 -22.46
N CYS A 23 -3.36 -4.90 -23.59
CA CYS A 23 -4.80 -5.06 -23.83
C CYS A 23 -5.40 -6.14 -22.91
N LEU A 24 -4.70 -7.24 -22.66
CA LEU A 24 -5.16 -8.29 -21.76
C LEU A 24 -5.24 -7.78 -20.31
N LEU A 25 -4.27 -6.98 -19.86
CA LEU A 25 -4.31 -6.32 -18.55
C LEU A 25 -5.46 -5.31 -18.45
N LEU A 26 -5.71 -4.53 -19.49
CA LEU A 26 -6.85 -3.61 -19.53
C LEU A 26 -8.20 -4.34 -19.56
N LEU A 27 -8.32 -5.47 -20.26
CA LEU A 27 -9.52 -6.31 -20.23
C LEU A 27 -9.76 -6.94 -18.85
N CYS A 28 -8.70 -7.34 -18.14
CA CYS A 28 -8.85 -7.85 -16.76
C CYS A 28 -9.34 -6.76 -15.80
N MET A 29 -9.03 -5.50 -16.04
CA MET A 29 -9.56 -4.37 -15.26
C MET A 29 -10.99 -3.98 -15.62
N ALA A 30 -11.47 -4.33 -16.84
CA ALA A 30 -12.84 -4.08 -17.30
C ALA A 30 -13.85 -5.15 -16.84
N GLY A 31 -13.39 -6.23 -16.23
CA GLY A 31 -14.26 -7.23 -15.60
C GLY A 31 -15.03 -6.59 -14.46
N LYS A 32 -16.32 -6.31 -14.69
CA LYS A 32 -17.24 -5.94 -13.61
C LYS A 32 -17.32 -7.14 -12.67
N SER A 33 -16.57 -7.09 -11.59
CA SER A 33 -16.74 -8.02 -10.47
C SER A 33 -18.11 -7.73 -9.86
N TYR A 34 -19.11 -8.49 -10.25
CA TYR A 34 -20.35 -8.60 -9.49
C TYR A 34 -20.04 -9.39 -8.21
N ALA A 35 -19.30 -8.76 -7.30
CA ALA A 35 -19.25 -9.23 -5.93
C ALA A 35 -20.61 -8.88 -5.32
N GLN A 36 -21.37 -9.89 -4.94
CA GLN A 36 -22.57 -9.73 -4.15
C GLN A 36 -22.18 -9.16 -2.78
N GLY A 37 -22.45 -7.87 -2.59
CA GLY A 37 -22.19 -7.12 -1.36
C GLY A 37 -21.84 -5.68 -1.71
N ASP A 38 -22.62 -4.74 -1.22
CA ASP A 38 -22.56 -3.31 -1.48
C ASP A 38 -21.31 -2.59 -0.95
N ASP A 39 -20.22 -3.28 -0.67
CA ASP A 39 -19.03 -2.74 -0.03
C ASP A 39 -17.85 -2.52 -0.99
N PHE A 40 -18.12 -1.99 -2.19
CA PHE A 40 -17.02 -1.52 -3.03
C PHE A 40 -16.43 -0.24 -2.43
N GLY A 41 -15.17 -0.34 -1.99
CA GLY A 41 -14.39 0.80 -1.49
C GLY A 41 -13.08 0.94 -2.25
N VAL A 42 -12.58 2.15 -2.37
CA VAL A 42 -11.24 2.44 -2.91
C VAL A 42 -10.28 2.71 -1.76
N TRP A 43 -9.15 2.08 -1.82
CA TRP A 43 -8.02 2.33 -0.95
C TRP A 43 -6.87 2.90 -1.78
N THR A 44 -6.51 4.14 -1.50
CA THR A 44 -5.40 4.83 -2.15
C THR A 44 -4.37 5.23 -1.11
N SER A 45 -3.10 4.98 -1.39
CA SER A 45 -1.99 5.48 -0.58
C SER A 45 -0.92 6.10 -1.45
N ALA A 46 -0.27 7.13 -0.93
CA ALA A 46 0.89 7.76 -1.54
C ALA A 46 2.00 7.82 -0.50
N GLU A 47 3.18 7.33 -0.84
CA GLU A 47 4.35 7.32 0.03
C GLU A 47 5.51 8.05 -0.64
N VAL A 48 6.15 8.91 0.14
CA VAL A 48 7.40 9.58 -0.25
C VAL A 48 8.50 9.14 0.71
N LYS A 49 9.55 8.54 0.17
CA LYS A 49 10.75 8.16 0.91
C LYS A 49 11.93 9.02 0.49
N LYS A 50 12.66 9.54 1.49
CA LYS A 50 13.89 10.29 1.26
C LYS A 50 15.02 9.69 2.10
N LYS A 51 16.12 9.41 1.43
CA LYS A 51 17.36 9.08 2.09
C LYS A 51 18.02 10.37 2.56
N ILE A 52 18.19 10.53 3.87
CA ILE A 52 18.76 11.76 4.48
C ILE A 52 20.29 11.67 4.46
N PHE A 53 20.82 10.57 5.01
CA PHE A 53 22.24 10.26 4.98
C PHE A 53 22.46 8.75 4.97
N SER A 54 23.70 8.31 4.92
CA SER A 54 24.00 6.87 4.82
C SER A 54 23.38 6.08 5.97
N GLY A 55 22.47 5.17 5.62
CA GLY A 55 21.76 4.31 6.58
C GLY A 55 20.51 4.92 7.22
N PHE A 56 20.22 6.22 7.04
CA PHE A 56 19.05 6.88 7.60
C PHE A 56 18.06 7.30 6.49
N ASP A 57 16.85 6.79 6.57
CA ASP A 57 15.76 7.09 5.65
C ASP A 57 14.58 7.69 6.42
N ALA A 58 13.94 8.69 5.85
CA ALA A 58 12.66 9.22 6.32
C ALA A 58 11.56 8.90 5.29
N SER A 59 10.36 8.66 5.77
CA SER A 59 9.17 8.43 4.94
C SER A 59 7.98 9.21 5.43
N LEU A 60 7.16 9.66 4.49
CA LEU A 60 5.84 10.23 4.72
C LEU A 60 4.86 9.44 3.87
N GLU A 61 3.75 9.05 4.46
CA GLU A 61 2.69 8.30 3.77
C GLU A 61 1.34 8.92 4.10
N GLY A 62 0.53 9.10 3.06
CA GLY A 62 -0.88 9.46 3.17
C GLY A 62 -1.74 8.30 2.67
N GLU A 63 -2.77 7.95 3.40
CA GLU A 63 -3.72 6.91 3.04
C GLU A 63 -5.14 7.46 3.08
N PHE A 64 -5.94 7.08 2.09
CA PHE A 64 -7.34 7.45 1.98
C PHE A 64 -8.17 6.22 1.63
N ARG A 65 -9.24 5.98 2.38
CA ARG A 65 -10.19 4.90 2.14
C ARG A 65 -11.60 5.40 2.03
N THR A 66 -12.30 4.85 1.05
CA THR A 66 -13.74 5.02 0.91
C THR A 66 -14.45 3.68 1.06
N ARG A 67 -15.75 3.76 1.30
CA ARG A 67 -16.69 2.64 1.43
C ARG A 67 -17.97 3.00 0.68
N ASP A 68 -18.90 2.06 0.57
CA ASP A 68 -20.26 2.25 0.03
C ASP A 68 -20.26 2.87 -1.40
N GLY A 69 -19.54 2.26 -2.35
CA GLY A 69 -19.51 2.73 -3.73
C GLY A 69 -18.86 4.10 -3.92
N LEU A 70 -17.89 4.48 -3.09
CA LEU A 70 -17.21 5.78 -3.04
C LEU A 70 -18.02 6.93 -2.40
N GLN A 71 -19.19 6.66 -1.87
CA GLN A 71 -20.06 7.71 -1.33
C GLN A 71 -19.62 8.15 0.07
N THR A 72 -19.01 7.24 0.83
CA THR A 72 -18.60 7.52 2.22
C THR A 72 -17.10 7.42 2.39
N VAL A 73 -16.48 8.44 2.96
CA VAL A 73 -15.08 8.40 3.40
C VAL A 73 -15.03 7.61 4.70
N GLU A 74 -14.40 6.42 4.66
CA GLU A 74 -14.26 5.58 5.85
C GLU A 74 -13.17 6.11 6.78
N ARG A 75 -12.01 6.41 6.20
CA ARG A 75 -10.89 6.97 6.96
C ARG A 75 -9.89 7.67 6.06
N TRP A 76 -9.14 8.56 6.65
CA TRP A 76 -7.88 9.03 6.13
C TRP A 76 -6.80 8.97 7.20
N SER A 77 -5.56 8.77 6.78
CA SER A 77 -4.44 8.73 7.71
C SER A 77 -3.19 9.34 7.10
N GLY A 78 -2.39 9.95 7.97
CA GLY A 78 -1.06 10.44 7.65
C GLY A 78 -0.04 9.74 8.55
N SER A 79 1.02 9.22 7.95
CA SER A 79 2.11 8.55 8.65
C SER A 79 3.43 9.25 8.38
N ALA A 80 4.23 9.41 9.42
CA ALA A 80 5.62 9.82 9.32
C ALA A 80 6.50 8.75 9.96
N GLY A 81 7.57 8.38 9.27
CA GLY A 81 8.45 7.33 9.74
C GLY A 81 9.91 7.65 9.48
N VAL A 82 10.76 7.14 10.36
CA VAL A 82 12.20 7.16 10.21
C VAL A 82 12.74 5.76 10.36
N SER A 83 13.79 5.45 9.64
CA SER A 83 14.47 4.17 9.77
C SER A 83 15.97 4.33 9.66
N TYR A 84 16.66 3.55 10.48
CA TYR A 84 18.12 3.55 10.56
C TYR A 84 18.68 2.15 10.41
N LYS A 85 19.62 1.97 9.47
CA LYS A 85 20.38 0.74 9.32
C LYS A 85 21.55 0.76 10.32
N MET A 86 21.37 0.08 11.44
CA MET A 86 22.40 -0.02 12.47
C MET A 86 23.57 -0.90 12.00
N PHE A 87 23.23 -2.02 11.33
CA PHE A 87 24.19 -2.96 10.76
C PHE A 87 23.70 -3.43 9.38
N ARG A 88 24.55 -4.13 8.64
CA ARG A 88 24.16 -4.70 7.33
C ARG A 88 22.95 -5.65 7.42
N TRP A 89 22.79 -6.28 8.58
CA TRP A 89 21.76 -7.25 8.87
C TRP A 89 20.65 -6.73 9.80
N LEU A 90 20.77 -5.51 10.38
CA LEU A 90 19.84 -4.98 11.37
C LEU A 90 19.39 -3.56 11.03
N LYS A 91 18.06 -3.37 10.96
CA LYS A 91 17.40 -2.10 10.72
C LYS A 91 16.39 -1.81 11.83
N ALA A 92 16.50 -0.66 12.47
CA ALA A 92 15.51 -0.13 13.39
C ALA A 92 14.62 0.89 12.65
N SER A 93 13.34 0.95 12.99
CA SER A 93 12.45 1.99 12.49
C SER A 93 11.44 2.42 13.55
N ALA A 94 11.13 3.71 13.52
CA ALA A 94 10.11 4.34 14.34
C ALA A 94 9.13 5.07 13.42
N GLY A 95 7.85 5.03 13.74
CA GLY A 95 6.83 5.69 12.96
C GLY A 95 5.70 6.19 13.84
N TYR A 96 5.10 7.26 13.40
CA TYR A 96 3.89 7.81 13.97
C TYR A 96 2.83 7.90 12.90
N THR A 97 1.61 7.47 13.22
CA THR A 97 0.46 7.51 12.31
C THR A 97 -0.69 8.23 13.01
N PHE A 98 -1.19 9.25 12.37
CA PHE A 98 -2.45 9.89 12.71
C PHE A 98 -3.54 9.28 11.83
N ILE A 99 -4.62 8.80 12.44
CA ILE A 99 -5.73 8.15 11.75
C ILE A 99 -7.03 8.84 12.15
N HIS A 100 -7.83 9.22 11.18
CA HIS A 100 -9.12 9.82 11.39
C HIS A 100 -10.20 8.90 10.82
N TYR A 101 -10.94 8.25 11.72
CA TYR A 101 -12.02 7.31 11.37
C TYR A 101 -13.36 8.00 11.39
N TYR A 102 -14.16 7.72 10.38
CA TYR A 102 -15.58 8.05 10.34
C TYR A 102 -16.39 6.90 10.91
N HIS A 103 -17.22 7.22 11.90
CA HIS A 103 -18.22 6.31 12.46
C HIS A 103 -19.58 6.75 11.92
N PRO A 104 -20.23 5.92 11.07
CA PRO A 104 -21.59 6.22 10.61
C PRO A 104 -22.59 6.15 11.77
N MET A 105 -23.74 6.73 11.56
CA MET A 105 -24.85 6.65 12.51
C MET A 105 -25.25 5.18 12.70
N GLU A 106 -25.27 4.73 13.93
CA GLU A 106 -25.69 3.37 14.29
C GLU A 106 -26.86 3.42 15.27
N VAL A 107 -27.81 2.47 15.09
CA VAL A 107 -28.88 2.25 16.04
C VAL A 107 -28.48 1.05 16.91
N THR A 108 -28.27 1.30 18.19
CA THR A 108 -27.95 0.25 19.14
C THR A 108 -29.13 -0.73 19.27
N LYS A 109 -28.87 -2.01 19.57
CA LYS A 109 -29.88 -3.05 19.83
C LYS A 109 -30.94 -2.65 20.88
N LYS A 110 -30.66 -1.63 21.69
CA LYS A 110 -31.58 -1.04 22.68
C LYS A 110 -32.39 0.15 22.15
N GLY A 111 -32.32 0.44 20.86
CA GLY A 111 -33.05 1.54 20.23
C GLY A 111 -32.42 2.94 20.40
N ASN A 112 -31.24 3.05 20.98
CA ASN A 112 -30.54 4.34 21.11
C ASN A 112 -29.83 4.68 19.81
N TYR A 113 -30.00 5.93 19.36
CA TYR A 113 -29.30 6.49 18.21
C TYR A 113 -27.94 7.01 18.64
N ILE A 114 -26.87 6.52 17.96
CA ILE A 114 -25.52 7.06 18.07
C ILE A 114 -25.34 7.94 16.83
N PRO A 115 -25.18 9.28 16.97
CA PRO A 115 -24.94 10.13 15.82
C PRO A 115 -23.61 9.81 15.16
N GLU A 116 -23.49 10.15 13.90
CA GLU A 116 -22.22 10.06 13.18
C GLU A 116 -21.16 10.97 13.82
N TYR A 117 -19.93 10.48 13.91
CA TYR A 117 -18.81 11.25 14.43
C TYR A 117 -17.47 10.79 13.86
N TRP A 118 -16.51 11.70 13.85
CA TRP A 118 -15.14 11.42 13.51
C TRP A 118 -14.31 11.19 14.78
N GLN A 119 -13.52 10.13 14.77
CA GLN A 119 -12.63 9.77 15.89
C GLN A 119 -11.17 9.84 15.45
N PRO A 120 -10.36 10.75 16.03
CA PRO A 120 -8.93 10.72 15.83
C PRO A 120 -8.28 9.59 16.65
N LYS A 121 -7.32 8.90 16.05
CA LYS A 121 -6.48 7.89 16.71
C LYS A 121 -5.03 8.16 16.41
N HIS A 122 -4.21 8.02 17.43
CA HIS A 122 -2.77 8.19 17.36
C HIS A 122 -2.10 6.83 17.52
N ARG A 123 -1.18 6.51 16.63
CA ARG A 123 -0.48 5.23 16.66
C ARG A 123 1.02 5.46 16.57
N VAL A 124 1.75 4.93 17.52
CA VAL A 124 3.22 4.91 17.51
C VAL A 124 3.66 3.48 17.22
N ASN A 125 4.57 3.33 16.29
CA ASN A 125 5.15 2.06 15.89
C ASN A 125 6.66 2.10 16.08
N LEU A 126 7.19 1.09 16.74
CA LEU A 126 8.62 0.81 16.78
C LEU A 126 8.83 -0.56 16.15
N SER A 127 9.79 -0.71 15.25
CA SER A 127 10.08 -2.02 14.69
C SER A 127 11.58 -2.25 14.51
N LEU A 128 11.96 -3.48 14.75
CA LEU A 128 13.30 -3.99 14.55
C LEU A 128 13.26 -5.08 13.49
N THR A 129 14.06 -4.95 12.44
CA THR A 129 14.09 -5.90 11.33
C THR A 129 15.51 -6.45 11.19
N GLY A 130 15.66 -7.74 11.43
CA GLY A 130 16.87 -8.50 11.13
C GLY A 130 16.74 -9.16 9.75
N LYS A 131 17.80 -9.11 8.96
CA LYS A 131 17.87 -9.73 7.64
C LYS A 131 19.19 -10.43 7.46
N VAL A 132 19.15 -11.73 7.12
CA VAL A 132 20.32 -12.55 6.86
C VAL A 132 20.17 -13.21 5.50
N ASP A 133 21.14 -13.01 4.62
CA ASP A 133 21.17 -13.63 3.31
C ASP A 133 22.11 -14.88 3.39
N TRP A 134 21.56 -16.06 3.08
CA TRP A 134 22.29 -17.32 3.05
C TRP A 134 22.12 -17.99 1.70
N ARG A 135 23.16 -17.96 0.88
CA ARG A 135 23.18 -18.47 -0.50
C ARG A 135 22.06 -17.87 -1.35
N ARG A 136 21.00 -18.68 -1.62
CA ARG A 136 19.82 -18.30 -2.41
C ARG A 136 18.62 -17.87 -1.55
N PHE A 137 18.76 -17.97 -0.22
CA PHE A 137 17.67 -17.69 0.71
C PHE A 137 17.96 -16.42 1.47
N THR A 138 16.92 -15.60 1.63
CA THR A 138 16.92 -14.43 2.48
C THR A 138 15.97 -14.68 3.63
N PHE A 139 16.49 -14.71 4.84
CA PHE A 139 15.71 -14.80 6.06
C PHE A 139 15.51 -13.39 6.62
N SER A 140 14.26 -13.02 6.89
CA SER A 140 13.95 -11.76 7.54
C SER A 140 13.03 -11.98 8.75
N LEU A 141 13.43 -11.46 9.89
CA LEU A 141 12.64 -11.43 11.10
C LEU A 141 12.30 -9.98 11.39
N ARG A 142 11.03 -9.67 11.60
CA ARG A 142 10.57 -8.35 12.00
C ARG A 142 9.78 -8.45 13.28
N GLU A 143 10.20 -7.72 14.28
CA GLU A 143 9.46 -7.49 15.49
C GLU A 143 8.90 -6.06 15.49
N ARG A 144 7.64 -5.90 15.89
CA ARG A 144 6.95 -4.62 15.89
C ARG A 144 6.20 -4.45 17.20
N TRP A 145 6.47 -3.34 17.87
CA TRP A 145 5.71 -2.85 19.01
C TRP A 145 4.83 -1.70 18.54
N GLN A 146 3.57 -1.76 18.91
CA GLN A 146 2.56 -0.78 18.52
C GLN A 146 1.80 -0.31 19.74
N TYR A 147 1.67 0.99 19.88
CA TYR A 147 0.83 1.65 20.87
C TYR A 147 -0.19 2.54 20.15
N THR A 148 -1.48 2.43 20.57
CA THR A 148 -2.62 3.16 19.94
C THR A 148 -3.44 3.81 21.02
#